data_9298e0c69620462475cba32c8dce3e69
#
_entry.id   9298e0c69620462475cba32c8dce3e69
#
_cell.length_a   1.000
_cell.length_b   1.000
_cell.length_c   1.000
_cell.angle_alpha   90.00
_cell.angle_beta   90.00
_cell.angle_gamma   90.00
#
_symmetry.space_group_name_H-M   'P 1'
#
loop_
_entity.id
_entity.type
_entity.pdbx_description
1 polymer ?
#
loop_
_entity_poly.entity_id
_entity_poly.type
_entity_poly.pdbx_seq_one_letter_code
_entity_poly.pdbx_strand_id
1 'polypeptide(L)'
;IGHDDATHTCPTWLYDDSRVWFHAKDTDSLVYLNKRGKRVFYHTDEDVVMTSKGELWALPGKGFAGSYIVLPERYGDIVPNGALGICTDYPIKFKELYK
;
A
#
# COMPACT_ATOMS: atom_id res chain seq x y z
N ILE A 1 1.01 -11.87 -4.36
CA ILE A 1 -0.24 -11.38 -3.75
C ILE A 1 -0.63 -12.29 -2.61
N GLY A 2 -0.97 -11.73 -1.49
CA GLY A 2 -1.47 -12.48 -0.36
C GLY A 2 -1.42 -11.67 0.91
N HIS A 3 -2.10 -12.15 1.93
CA HIS A 3 -1.97 -11.67 3.29
C HIS A 3 -0.92 -12.49 4.03
N ASP A 4 -0.66 -12.16 5.29
CA ASP A 4 0.50 -12.61 6.05
C ASP A 4 0.81 -14.11 5.93
N ASP A 5 -0.20 -14.97 5.96
CA ASP A 5 0.01 -16.42 5.92
C ASP A 5 -0.43 -17.06 4.60
N ALA A 6 -0.74 -16.26 3.60
CA ALA A 6 -1.20 -16.76 2.30
C ALA A 6 -0.27 -16.28 1.19
N THR A 7 0.23 -17.22 0.40
CA THR A 7 1.05 -16.90 -0.77
C THR A 7 0.37 -17.46 -2.01
N HIS A 8 0.23 -16.61 -3.02
CA HIS A 8 -0.37 -16.94 -4.30
C HIS A 8 0.49 -16.43 -5.42
N THR A 9 0.54 -17.15 -6.53
CA THR A 9 1.21 -16.66 -7.73
C THR A 9 0.45 -15.44 -8.26
N CYS A 10 1.17 -14.36 -8.52
CA CYS A 10 0.57 -13.15 -9.09
C CYS A 10 0.15 -13.41 -10.54
N PRO A 11 -1.12 -13.22 -10.90
CA PRO A 11 -1.54 -13.36 -12.31
C PRO A 11 -0.81 -12.37 -13.20
N THR A 12 -0.51 -12.77 -14.43
CA THR A 12 0.23 -11.94 -15.39
C THR A 12 -0.48 -10.61 -15.64
N TRP A 13 -1.81 -10.63 -15.80
CA TRP A 13 -2.57 -9.40 -16.05
C TRP A 13 -2.47 -8.41 -14.89
N LEU A 14 -2.35 -8.89 -13.65
CA LEU A 14 -2.17 -8.04 -12.49
C LEU A 14 -0.73 -7.55 -12.38
N TYR A 15 0.22 -8.43 -12.62
CA TYR A 15 1.66 -8.11 -12.57
C TYR A 15 2.03 -7.01 -13.58
N ASP A 16 1.42 -7.02 -14.75
CA ASP A 16 1.71 -6.06 -15.83
C ASP A 16 0.91 -4.76 -15.71
N ASP A 17 -0.03 -4.66 -14.78
CA ASP A 17 -0.83 -3.46 -14.60
C ASP A 17 -0.06 -2.42 -13.80
N SER A 18 0.25 -1.28 -14.43
CA SER A 18 1.05 -0.22 -13.80
C SER A 18 0.35 0.49 -12.64
N ARG A 19 -0.94 0.25 -12.44
CA ARG A 19 -1.72 0.84 -11.35
C ARG A 19 -1.65 0.02 -10.06
N VAL A 20 -1.08 -1.19 -10.14
CA VAL A 20 -1.04 -2.12 -9.01
C VAL A 20 0.15 -1.80 -8.12
N TRP A 21 -0.09 -1.81 -6.80
CA TRP A 21 0.93 -1.73 -5.78
C TRP A 21 1.27 -3.13 -5.27
N PHE A 22 2.56 -3.39 -5.11
CA PHE A 22 3.05 -4.65 -4.56
C PHE A 22 3.63 -4.43 -3.17
N HIS A 23 3.15 -5.19 -2.20
CA HIS A 23 3.72 -5.20 -0.86
C HIS A 23 4.71 -6.36 -0.77
N ALA A 24 6.01 -6.05 -0.86
CA ALA A 24 7.04 -7.07 -0.74
C ALA A 24 7.15 -7.53 0.72
N LYS A 25 7.27 -8.82 0.92
CA LYS A 25 7.36 -9.41 2.26
C LYS A 25 8.79 -9.76 2.65
N ASP A 26 9.72 -9.63 1.73
CA ASP A 26 11.14 -9.85 1.95
C ASP A 26 11.97 -8.96 1.03
N THR A 27 13.27 -8.86 1.32
CA THR A 27 14.15 -7.98 0.55
C THR A 27 14.40 -8.50 -0.87
N ASP A 28 14.39 -9.79 -1.08
CA ASP A 28 14.60 -10.36 -2.43
C ASP A 28 13.44 -9.97 -3.34
N SER A 29 12.21 -10.07 -2.86
CA SER A 29 11.03 -9.65 -3.61
C SER A 29 11.05 -8.14 -3.88
N LEU A 30 11.46 -7.34 -2.90
CA LEU A 30 11.59 -5.90 -3.06
C LEU A 30 12.56 -5.55 -4.18
N VAL A 31 13.75 -6.14 -4.16
CA VAL A 31 14.77 -5.89 -5.17
C VAL A 31 14.29 -6.35 -6.56
N TYR A 32 13.70 -7.53 -6.63
CA TYR A 32 13.17 -8.07 -7.87
C TYR A 32 12.14 -7.13 -8.51
N LEU A 33 11.15 -6.71 -7.73
CA LEU A 33 10.07 -5.86 -8.22
C LEU A 33 10.55 -4.46 -8.55
N ASN A 34 11.44 -3.91 -7.73
CA ASN A 34 11.97 -2.57 -7.97
C ASN A 34 12.79 -2.50 -9.24
N LYS A 35 13.61 -3.51 -9.53
CA LYS A 35 14.39 -3.58 -10.76
C LYS A 35 13.53 -3.60 -12.00
N ARG A 36 12.30 -4.10 -11.89
CA ARG A 36 11.35 -4.15 -13.00
C ARG A 36 10.44 -2.94 -13.09
N GLY A 37 10.73 -1.90 -12.29
CA GLY A 37 9.96 -0.66 -12.31
C GLY A 37 8.56 -0.77 -11.73
N LYS A 38 8.29 -1.79 -10.93
CA LYS A 38 6.98 -1.96 -10.32
C LYS A 38 6.79 -0.98 -9.15
N ARG A 39 5.53 -0.65 -8.85
CA ARG A 39 5.17 0.10 -7.66
C ARG A 39 5.23 -0.85 -6.47
N VAL A 40 6.27 -0.74 -5.65
CA VAL A 40 6.52 -1.70 -4.58
C VAL A 40 6.97 -0.98 -3.32
N PHE A 41 6.65 -1.57 -2.17
CA PHE A 41 7.13 -1.13 -0.88
C PHE A 41 7.39 -2.33 0.02
N TYR A 42 8.18 -2.09 1.06
CA TYR A 42 8.54 -3.10 2.05
C TYR A 42 8.71 -2.42 3.40
N HIS A 43 8.27 -3.05 4.46
CA HIS A 43 8.43 -2.51 5.81
C HIS A 43 8.57 -3.63 6.83
N THR A 44 9.12 -3.28 7.98
CA THR A 44 9.13 -4.11 9.18
C THR A 44 8.31 -3.42 10.26
N ASP A 45 8.94 -2.59 11.10
CA ASP A 45 8.29 -1.95 12.25
C ASP A 45 8.19 -0.43 12.14
N GLU A 46 8.64 0.15 11.05
CA GLU A 46 8.67 1.60 10.88
C GLU A 46 7.25 2.18 10.75
N ASP A 47 7.02 3.36 11.33
CA ASP A 47 5.73 4.04 11.21
C ASP A 47 5.44 4.50 9.79
N VAL A 48 6.49 4.86 9.05
CA VAL A 48 6.38 5.37 7.68
C VAL A 48 7.54 4.83 6.85
N VAL A 49 7.23 4.43 5.62
CA VAL A 49 8.24 3.96 4.67
C VAL A 49 8.08 4.70 3.34
N MET A 50 9.16 4.78 2.58
CA MET A 50 9.10 5.33 1.23
C MET A 50 8.94 4.22 0.21
N THR A 51 8.04 4.42 -0.73
CA THR A 51 7.80 3.46 -1.82
C THR A 51 8.85 3.62 -2.91
N SER A 52 8.87 2.68 -3.85
CA SER A 52 9.76 2.72 -5.02
C SER A 52 9.50 3.91 -5.94
N LYS A 53 8.39 4.60 -5.77
CA LYS A 53 8.04 5.81 -6.54
C LYS A 53 8.27 7.09 -5.76
N GLY A 54 8.94 7.00 -4.61
CA GLY A 54 9.27 8.17 -3.80
C GLY A 54 8.10 8.73 -3.01
N GLU A 55 7.04 7.95 -2.82
CA GLU A 55 5.87 8.36 -2.06
C GLU A 55 5.90 7.74 -0.67
N LEU A 56 5.27 8.40 0.31
CA LEU A 56 5.27 7.93 1.68
C LEU A 56 4.08 7.01 1.95
N TRP A 57 4.35 5.90 2.60
CA TRP A 57 3.35 4.89 2.97
C TRP A 57 3.38 4.74 4.49
N ALA A 58 2.31 5.15 5.15
CA ALA A 58 2.22 5.11 6.60
C ALA A 58 1.59 3.81 7.07
N LEU A 59 2.08 3.29 8.20
CA LEU A 59 1.46 2.12 8.83
C LEU A 59 0.14 2.50 9.49
N PRO A 60 -0.72 1.51 9.83
CA PRO A 60 -2.03 1.79 10.42
C PRO A 60 -1.93 2.72 11.64
N GLY A 61 -2.76 3.75 11.66
CA GLY A 61 -2.78 4.73 12.73
C GLY A 61 -1.69 5.79 12.68
N LYS A 62 -0.80 5.75 11.67
CA LYS A 62 0.35 6.66 11.57
C LYS A 62 0.25 7.60 10.36
N GLY A 63 -0.87 7.59 9.66
CA GLY A 63 -1.05 8.37 8.44
C GLY A 63 -1.15 9.88 8.68
N PHE A 64 -0.74 10.64 7.67
CA PHE A 64 -0.77 12.11 7.68
C PHE A 64 -0.98 12.61 6.26
N ALA A 65 -1.26 13.91 6.12
CA ALA A 65 -1.38 14.52 4.79
C ALA A 65 -0.07 14.36 4.02
N GLY A 66 -0.15 13.85 2.79
CA GLY A 66 1.02 13.55 1.98
C GLY A 66 1.48 12.10 2.03
N SER A 67 0.78 11.24 2.78
CA SER A 67 1.05 9.82 2.82
C SER A 67 -0.14 8.99 2.32
N TYR A 68 0.10 7.72 2.00
CA TYR A 68 -0.98 6.75 1.85
C TYR A 68 -1.46 6.36 3.23
N ILE A 69 -2.77 6.29 3.41
CA ILE A 69 -3.40 5.96 4.69
C ILE A 69 -3.79 4.48 4.67
N VAL A 70 -3.33 3.74 5.66
CA VAL A 70 -3.54 2.29 5.73
C VAL A 70 -4.53 1.95 6.83
N LEU A 71 -5.55 1.17 6.48
CA LEU A 71 -6.58 0.64 7.39
C LEU A 71 -7.22 1.73 8.26
N PRO A 72 -7.73 2.82 7.69
CA PRO A 72 -8.36 3.89 8.48
C PRO A 72 -9.58 3.40 9.25
N GLU A 73 -10.21 2.32 8.81
CA GLU A 73 -11.36 1.72 9.50
C GLU A 73 -11.03 1.25 10.92
N ARG A 74 -9.76 1.01 11.22
CA ARG A 74 -9.31 0.65 12.58
C ARG A 74 -9.15 1.86 13.48
N TYR A 75 -9.26 3.07 12.93
CA TYR A 75 -8.95 4.32 13.64
C TYR A 75 -10.03 5.37 13.41
N GLY A 76 -11.30 4.95 13.40
CA GLY A 76 -12.43 5.85 13.31
C GLY A 76 -12.76 6.34 11.91
N ASP A 77 -12.28 5.68 10.87
CA ASP A 77 -12.51 6.05 9.47
C ASP A 77 -11.98 7.45 9.10
N ILE A 78 -11.00 7.95 9.83
CA ILE A 78 -10.46 9.30 9.62
C ILE A 78 -9.37 9.26 8.55
N VAL A 79 -9.53 10.09 7.51
CA VAL A 79 -8.55 10.26 6.45
C VAL A 79 -8.24 11.76 6.32
N PRO A 80 -6.98 12.17 6.53
CA PRO A 80 -6.64 13.60 6.43
C PRO A 80 -6.80 14.12 5.00
N ASN A 81 -7.15 15.40 4.89
CA ASN A 81 -7.10 16.09 3.61
C ASN A 81 -5.66 16.07 3.09
N GLY A 82 -5.50 15.79 1.80
CA GLY A 82 -4.18 15.71 1.19
C GLY A 82 -3.53 14.34 1.27
N ALA A 83 -4.24 13.32 1.76
CA ALA A 83 -3.76 11.94 1.68
C ALA A 83 -3.56 11.53 0.22
N LEU A 84 -2.50 10.76 -0.06
CA LEU A 84 -2.21 10.29 -1.41
C LEU A 84 -3.17 9.20 -1.86
N GLY A 85 -3.68 8.43 -0.93
CA GLY A 85 -4.60 7.34 -1.21
C GLY A 85 -4.91 6.56 0.05
N ILE A 86 -5.75 5.55 -0.08
CA ILE A 86 -6.22 4.75 1.05
C ILE A 86 -6.03 3.27 0.74
N CYS A 87 -5.40 2.55 1.66
CA CYS A 87 -5.31 1.10 1.64
C CYS A 87 -6.29 0.55 2.69
N THR A 88 -7.35 -0.12 2.26
CA THR A 88 -8.43 -0.52 3.15
C THR A 88 -9.06 -1.83 2.70
N ASP A 89 -9.68 -2.54 3.65
CA ASP A 89 -10.49 -3.72 3.35
C ASP A 89 -11.89 -3.35 2.85
N TYR A 90 -12.25 -2.05 2.88
CA TYR A 90 -13.58 -1.55 2.52
C TYR A 90 -13.50 -0.44 1.47
N PRO A 91 -12.96 -0.72 0.26
CA PRO A 91 -12.69 0.33 -0.72
C PRO A 91 -13.96 1.06 -1.20
N ILE A 92 -15.08 0.37 -1.31
CA ILE A 92 -16.33 0.99 -1.75
C ILE A 92 -16.83 2.01 -0.72
N LYS A 93 -16.75 1.67 0.57
CA LYS A 93 -17.12 2.56 1.66
C LYS A 93 -16.33 3.87 1.59
N PHE A 94 -15.01 3.78 1.46
CA PHE A 94 -14.16 4.98 1.43
C PHE A 94 -14.29 5.77 0.14
N LYS A 95 -14.53 5.10 -0.97
CA LYS A 95 -14.83 5.79 -2.23
C LYS A 95 -16.07 6.67 -2.10
N GLU A 96 -17.10 6.19 -1.41
CA GLU A 96 -18.33 6.97 -1.19
C GLU A 96 -18.12 8.12 -0.19
N LEU A 97 -17.33 7.90 0.87
CA LEU A 97 -17.09 8.92 1.90
C LEU A 97 -16.18 10.06 1.43
N TYR A 98 -15.22 9.76 0.57
CA TYR A 98 -14.15 10.73 0.18
C TYR A 98 -14.09 10.93 -1.33
N LYS A 99 -15.22 11.08 -1.92
CA LYS A 99 -15.31 11.41 -3.35
C LYS A 99 -14.59 12.71 -3.68
#